data_5d56a68a277e473a2f5b05797fb6c67c
#
_entry.id   5d56a68a277e473a2f5b05797fb6c67c
#
_cell.length_a   1.000
_cell.length_b   1.000
_cell.length_c   1.000
_cell.angle_alpha   90.00
_cell.angle_beta   90.00
_cell.angle_gamma   90.00
#
_symmetry.space_group_name_H-M   'P 1'
#
loop_
_entity.id
_entity.type
_entity.pdbx_description
1 polymer ?
#
loop_
_entity_poly.entity_id
_entity_poly.type
_entity_poly.pdbx_seq_one_letter_code
_entity_poly.pdbx_strand_id
1 'polypeptide(L)'
;AFKNQCSAYFNVFIYIILAILIFSFLLVYPVHSVPFISKAKEIELGRSADKDIVRQYGIYQDKALQLYVNTIGQTLVSKLVNKEFGQFYFKVVNSSEINAFALPGGYVYVTTGLLSALNNEAELASVIGHEIAHVTLHHGAKLMLRSIGSQLLTIGGVLANPKNAGELMAISSAIFQQINMGYGREAELESDFQGMLNSVEAGYHPYSMVNFLKNLRKQEIMSGQSYHGFQASHPETRERIIKAGNMASSLS
;
A
#
# COMPACT_ATOMS: atom_id res chain seq x y z
N ALA A 1 -18.20 9.37 -64.47
CA ALA A 1 -18.45 8.44 -63.34
C ALA A 1 -17.22 7.59 -63.00
N PHE A 2 -16.43 7.08 -63.92
CA PHE A 2 -15.32 6.17 -63.68
C PHE A 2 -14.12 6.80 -62.94
N LYS A 3 -13.78 8.08 -63.18
CA LYS A 3 -12.67 8.78 -62.52
C LYS A 3 -12.89 9.00 -61.01
N ASN A 4 -14.12 9.19 -60.59
CA ASN A 4 -14.43 9.43 -59.17
C ASN A 4 -14.42 8.15 -58.32
N GLN A 5 -14.71 7.00 -58.91
CA GLN A 5 -14.60 5.69 -58.24
C GLN A 5 -13.14 5.27 -58.00
N CYS A 6 -12.25 5.47 -58.97
CA CYS A 6 -10.80 5.18 -58.79
C CYS A 6 -10.17 6.02 -57.66
N SER A 7 -10.55 7.29 -57.56
CA SER A 7 -10.06 8.17 -56.48
C SER A 7 -10.52 7.72 -55.08
N ALA A 8 -11.78 7.24 -54.99
CA ALA A 8 -12.29 6.72 -53.71
C ALA A 8 -11.56 5.44 -53.26
N TYR A 9 -11.30 4.49 -54.15
CA TYR A 9 -10.55 3.29 -53.81
C TYR A 9 -9.09 3.59 -53.47
N PHE A 10 -8.48 4.56 -54.14
CA PHE A 10 -7.11 4.99 -53.85
C PHE A 10 -7.01 5.62 -52.45
N ASN A 11 -7.96 6.45 -52.04
CA ASN A 11 -7.98 7.03 -50.70
C ASN A 11 -8.20 5.97 -49.60
N VAL A 12 -9.11 5.01 -49.82
CA VAL A 12 -9.34 3.89 -48.89
C VAL A 12 -8.06 3.05 -48.74
N PHE A 13 -7.35 2.78 -49.82
CA PHE A 13 -6.07 2.04 -49.81
C PHE A 13 -4.99 2.78 -48.99
N ILE A 14 -4.88 4.10 -49.16
CA ILE A 14 -3.96 4.94 -48.35
C ILE A 14 -4.31 4.89 -46.86
N TYR A 15 -5.61 4.99 -46.49
CA TYR A 15 -6.01 4.91 -45.11
C TYR A 15 -5.73 3.53 -44.49
N ILE A 16 -5.89 2.45 -45.22
CA ILE A 16 -5.53 1.11 -44.77
C ILE A 16 -4.03 0.97 -44.53
N ILE A 17 -3.19 1.48 -45.46
CA ILE A 17 -1.73 1.48 -45.29
C ILE A 17 -1.31 2.32 -44.08
N LEU A 18 -1.90 3.52 -43.92
CA LEU A 18 -1.65 4.37 -42.74
C LEU A 18 -2.06 3.69 -41.46
N ALA A 19 -3.22 3.04 -41.43
CA ALA A 19 -3.68 2.26 -40.26
C ALA A 19 -2.75 1.08 -39.93
N ILE A 20 -2.27 0.36 -40.96
CA ILE A 20 -1.30 -0.74 -40.79
C ILE A 20 0.05 -0.20 -40.29
N LEU A 21 0.52 0.93 -40.79
CA LEU A 21 1.77 1.57 -40.34
C LEU A 21 1.65 2.08 -38.90
N ILE A 22 0.52 2.67 -38.54
CA ILE A 22 0.25 3.10 -37.13
C ILE A 22 0.16 1.86 -36.23
N PHE A 23 -0.51 0.80 -36.67
CA PHE A 23 -0.64 -0.44 -35.88
C PHE A 23 0.70 -1.16 -35.75
N SER A 24 1.52 -1.23 -36.81
CA SER A 24 2.87 -1.79 -36.74
C SER A 24 3.82 -0.94 -35.89
N PHE A 25 3.64 0.40 -35.89
CA PHE A 25 4.38 1.30 -35.02
C PHE A 25 4.02 1.08 -33.55
N LEU A 26 2.75 0.81 -33.23
CA LEU A 26 2.28 0.45 -31.88
C LEU A 26 2.79 -0.94 -31.43
N LEU A 27 3.05 -1.87 -32.35
CA LEU A 27 3.58 -3.21 -32.04
C LEU A 27 5.11 -3.24 -31.88
N VAL A 28 5.83 -2.27 -32.45
CA VAL A 28 7.30 -2.18 -32.37
C VAL A 28 7.79 -1.36 -31.17
N TYR A 29 6.93 -0.51 -30.58
CA TYR A 29 7.27 0.05 -29.29
C TYR A 29 7.16 -1.04 -28.23
N PRO A 30 8.27 -1.39 -27.54
CA PRO A 30 8.17 -2.25 -26.38
C PRO A 30 7.11 -1.59 -25.48
N VAL A 31 6.14 -2.38 -25.03
CA VAL A 31 5.27 -1.98 -23.92
C VAL A 31 6.22 -1.41 -22.88
N HIS A 32 6.26 -0.08 -22.77
CA HIS A 32 7.13 0.58 -21.82
C HIS A 32 6.74 -0.02 -20.48
N SER A 33 7.67 -0.75 -19.89
CA SER A 33 7.56 -1.26 -18.54
C SER A 33 6.92 -0.15 -17.71
N VAL A 34 5.77 -0.42 -17.12
CA VAL A 34 5.13 0.49 -16.17
C VAL A 34 6.28 1.06 -15.32
N PRO A 35 6.46 2.37 -15.22
CA PRO A 35 7.62 2.93 -14.54
C PRO A 35 7.68 2.31 -13.14
N PHE A 36 8.68 1.48 -12.92
CA PHE A 36 8.88 0.79 -11.66
C PHE A 36 9.66 1.74 -10.76
N ILE A 37 9.12 2.04 -9.60
CA ILE A 37 9.87 2.79 -8.59
C ILE A 37 10.92 1.84 -8.04
N SER A 38 12.19 2.19 -8.20
CA SER A 38 13.27 1.34 -7.68
C SER A 38 13.20 1.26 -6.16
N LYS A 39 13.61 0.13 -5.60
CA LYS A 39 13.73 -0.08 -4.16
C LYS A 39 14.49 1.07 -3.45
N ALA A 40 15.61 1.51 -4.03
CA ALA A 40 16.38 2.62 -3.48
C ALA A 40 15.53 3.90 -3.40
N LYS A 41 14.69 4.14 -4.39
CA LYS A 41 13.78 5.28 -4.42
C LYS A 41 12.64 5.13 -3.41
N GLU A 42 12.09 3.93 -3.24
CA GLU A 42 11.09 3.67 -2.20
C GLU A 42 11.66 3.96 -0.80
N ILE A 43 12.88 3.52 -0.51
CA ILE A 43 13.56 3.79 0.76
C ILE A 43 13.80 5.29 0.96
N GLU A 44 14.22 6.00 -0.07
CA GLU A 44 14.43 7.46 -0.02
C GLU A 44 13.13 8.20 0.28
N LEU A 45 12.05 7.85 -0.42
CA LEU A 45 10.72 8.43 -0.24
C LEU A 45 10.17 8.15 1.16
N GLY A 46 10.28 6.91 1.63
CA GLY A 46 9.87 6.52 2.98
C GLY A 46 10.64 7.27 4.05
N ARG A 47 11.95 7.43 3.89
CA ARG A 47 12.80 8.20 4.82
C ARG A 47 12.43 9.67 4.87
N SER A 48 12.03 10.25 3.74
CA SER A 48 11.54 11.62 3.69
C SER A 48 10.20 11.77 4.39
N ALA A 49 9.26 10.88 4.05
CA ALA A 49 7.91 10.87 4.64
C ALA A 49 7.94 10.58 6.15
N ASP A 50 8.85 9.73 6.62
CA ASP A 50 9.04 9.45 8.06
C ASP A 50 9.23 10.72 8.89
N LYS A 51 10.01 11.68 8.39
CA LYS A 51 10.24 12.96 9.08
C LYS A 51 8.95 13.78 9.23
N ASP A 52 8.09 13.72 8.23
CA ASP A 52 6.82 14.43 8.22
C ASP A 52 5.81 13.76 9.15
N ILE A 53 5.73 12.43 9.14
CA ILE A 53 4.90 11.65 10.06
C ILE A 53 5.31 11.92 11.51
N VAL A 54 6.60 11.85 11.82
CA VAL A 54 7.10 12.12 13.17
C VAL A 54 6.80 13.56 13.60
N ARG A 55 6.85 14.53 12.69
CA ARG A 55 6.50 15.93 12.97
C ARG A 55 4.99 16.10 13.20
N GLN A 56 4.16 15.41 12.40
CA GLN A 56 2.70 15.54 12.44
C GLN A 56 2.09 14.87 13.66
N TYR A 57 2.47 13.64 13.95
CA TYR A 57 1.87 12.83 15.02
C TYR A 57 2.63 12.90 16.34
N GLY A 58 3.95 13.12 16.29
CA GLY A 58 4.85 12.91 17.43
C GLY A 58 5.07 11.43 17.76
N ILE A 59 6.28 11.10 18.18
CA ILE A 59 6.58 9.76 18.72
C ILE A 59 6.02 9.65 20.14
N TYR A 60 5.28 8.59 20.43
CA TYR A 60 4.82 8.33 21.78
C TYR A 60 5.99 8.04 22.73
N GLN A 61 6.06 8.75 23.86
CA GLN A 61 7.27 8.85 24.70
C GLN A 61 7.41 7.71 25.73
N ASP A 62 6.84 6.53 25.44
CA ASP A 62 7.03 5.32 26.23
C ASP A 62 8.04 4.39 25.53
N LYS A 63 9.25 4.33 26.08
CA LYS A 63 10.33 3.50 25.52
C LYS A 63 10.03 1.99 25.58
N ALA A 64 9.33 1.54 26.63
CA ALA A 64 8.98 0.13 26.78
C ALA A 64 7.97 -0.28 25.73
N LEU A 65 6.95 0.55 25.47
CA LEU A 65 5.96 0.31 24.42
C LEU A 65 6.56 0.39 23.02
N GLN A 66 7.46 1.35 22.76
CA GLN A 66 8.21 1.41 21.50
C GLN A 66 9.00 0.12 21.25
N LEU A 67 9.74 -0.34 22.28
CA LEU A 67 10.52 -1.58 22.20
C LEU A 67 9.63 -2.80 21.99
N TYR A 68 8.51 -2.87 22.67
CA TYR A 68 7.55 -3.97 22.55
C TYR A 68 7.01 -4.09 21.11
N VAL A 69 6.49 -2.99 20.55
CA VAL A 69 5.98 -2.97 19.17
C VAL A 69 7.08 -3.28 18.16
N ASN A 70 8.27 -2.71 18.35
CA ASN A 70 9.43 -3.01 17.51
C ASN A 70 9.81 -4.50 17.58
N THR A 71 9.79 -5.12 18.78
CA THR A 71 10.13 -6.54 18.95
C THR A 71 9.19 -7.44 18.18
N ILE A 72 7.87 -7.19 18.28
CA ILE A 72 6.86 -7.92 17.50
C ILE A 72 7.13 -7.76 16.00
N GLY A 73 7.31 -6.52 15.53
CA GLY A 73 7.58 -6.25 14.13
C GLY A 73 8.85 -6.94 13.61
N GLN A 74 9.96 -6.88 14.37
CA GLN A 74 11.20 -7.56 13.97
C GLN A 74 11.04 -9.09 13.98
N THR A 75 10.26 -9.65 14.90
CA THR A 75 9.93 -11.08 14.92
C THR A 75 9.23 -11.48 13.62
N LEU A 76 8.21 -10.72 13.18
CA LEU A 76 7.52 -10.95 11.92
C LEU A 76 8.46 -10.83 10.72
N VAL A 77 9.29 -9.78 10.67
CA VAL A 77 10.29 -9.56 9.61
C VAL A 77 11.28 -10.71 9.53
N SER A 78 11.66 -11.30 10.66
CA SER A 78 12.62 -12.43 10.70
C SER A 78 12.09 -13.67 9.93
N LYS A 79 10.76 -13.80 9.81
CA LYS A 79 10.06 -14.90 9.14
C LYS A 79 9.78 -14.64 7.66
N LEU A 80 10.01 -13.43 7.16
CA LEU A 80 9.83 -13.14 5.75
C LEU A 80 10.73 -13.99 4.87
N VAL A 81 10.14 -14.63 3.87
CA VAL A 81 10.87 -15.38 2.83
C VAL A 81 11.68 -14.40 1.97
N ASN A 82 11.06 -13.30 1.57
CA ASN A 82 11.73 -12.25 0.80
C ASN A 82 12.09 -11.07 1.72
N LYS A 83 13.38 -10.84 1.93
CA LYS A 83 13.92 -9.73 2.73
C LYS A 83 14.40 -8.58 1.85
N GLU A 84 13.69 -8.29 0.79
CA GLU A 84 14.10 -7.31 -0.22
C GLU A 84 14.42 -5.94 0.39
N PHE A 85 13.60 -5.43 1.31
CA PHE A 85 13.84 -4.12 1.94
C PHE A 85 14.98 -4.12 2.98
N GLY A 86 15.38 -5.30 3.48
CA GLY A 86 16.51 -5.47 4.40
C GLY A 86 16.26 -4.93 5.80
N GLN A 87 15.66 -3.75 5.96
CA GLN A 87 15.41 -3.11 7.25
C GLN A 87 13.98 -2.57 7.34
N PHE A 88 13.36 -2.81 8.50
CA PHE A 88 12.05 -2.27 8.88
C PHE A 88 12.16 -1.45 10.15
N TYR A 89 11.33 -0.41 10.23
CA TYR A 89 11.27 0.53 11.36
C TYR A 89 9.84 0.56 11.89
N PHE A 90 9.66 0.21 13.16
CA PHE A 90 8.35 0.19 13.81
C PHE A 90 8.29 1.31 14.82
N LYS A 91 7.24 2.15 14.74
CA LYS A 91 7.09 3.33 15.60
C LYS A 91 5.67 3.42 16.14
N VAL A 92 5.55 3.68 17.44
CA VAL A 92 4.28 4.09 18.04
C VAL A 92 4.18 5.60 17.97
N VAL A 93 3.11 6.10 17.37
CA VAL A 93 2.82 7.52 17.22
C VAL A 93 1.66 7.95 18.10
N ASN A 94 1.68 9.22 18.53
CA ASN A 94 0.70 9.76 19.45
C ASN A 94 -0.56 10.23 18.70
N SER A 95 -1.51 9.34 18.52
CA SER A 95 -2.81 9.63 17.91
C SER A 95 -3.90 8.77 18.56
N SER A 96 -5.04 9.37 18.86
CA SER A 96 -6.22 8.67 19.38
C SER A 96 -7.01 7.93 18.28
N GLU A 97 -6.70 8.14 17.02
CA GLU A 97 -7.28 7.39 15.92
C GLU A 97 -6.88 5.92 16.01
N ILE A 98 -7.82 5.02 15.74
CA ILE A 98 -7.54 3.59 15.61
C ILE A 98 -6.93 3.39 14.24
N ASN A 99 -5.59 3.39 14.14
CA ASN A 99 -4.89 3.28 12.84
C ASN A 99 -3.52 2.60 12.96
N ALA A 100 -3.14 1.92 11.88
CA ALA A 100 -1.78 1.57 11.54
C ALA A 100 -1.58 1.87 10.06
N PHE A 101 -0.37 2.13 9.65
CA PHE A 101 -0.05 2.36 8.25
C PHE A 101 1.44 2.13 7.97
N ALA A 102 1.74 1.79 6.72
CA ALA A 102 3.11 1.63 6.26
C ALA A 102 3.45 2.62 5.15
N LEU A 103 4.66 3.15 5.20
CA LEU A 103 5.26 3.90 4.10
C LEU A 103 6.17 2.98 3.27
N PRO A 104 6.40 3.30 1.99
CA PRO A 104 7.41 2.62 1.21
C PRO A 104 8.77 2.56 1.93
N GLY A 105 9.55 1.51 1.68
CA GLY A 105 10.90 1.40 2.27
C GLY A 105 10.96 0.86 3.69
N GLY A 106 9.86 0.32 4.24
CA GLY A 106 9.88 -0.43 5.50
C GLY A 106 9.53 0.35 6.76
N TYR A 107 8.90 1.51 6.67
CA TYR A 107 8.45 2.28 7.82
C TYR A 107 7.01 1.92 8.17
N VAL A 108 6.78 1.40 9.38
CA VAL A 108 5.47 0.96 9.88
C VAL A 108 5.13 1.73 11.16
N TYR A 109 3.92 2.23 11.21
CA TYR A 109 3.42 3.04 12.33
C TYR A 109 2.18 2.41 12.94
N VAL A 110 2.12 2.47 14.27
CA VAL A 110 0.97 2.05 15.08
C VAL A 110 0.57 3.22 15.95
N THR A 111 -0.70 3.59 15.95
CA THR A 111 -1.19 4.67 16.79
C THR A 111 -1.50 4.17 18.21
N THR A 112 -1.44 5.07 19.19
CA THR A 112 -1.89 4.77 20.56
C THR A 112 -3.37 4.39 20.61
N GLY A 113 -4.20 4.97 19.72
CA GLY A 113 -5.60 4.61 19.57
C GLY A 113 -5.80 3.15 19.15
N LEU A 114 -5.02 2.66 18.18
CA LEU A 114 -5.08 1.24 17.78
C LEU A 114 -4.68 0.33 18.94
N LEU A 115 -3.56 0.62 19.61
CA LEU A 115 -3.10 -0.19 20.77
C LEU A 115 -4.16 -0.30 21.86
N SER A 116 -4.94 0.75 22.06
CA SER A 116 -6.04 0.76 23.05
C SER A 116 -7.27 -0.05 22.59
N ALA A 117 -7.41 -0.31 21.29
CA ALA A 117 -8.54 -1.02 20.71
C ALA A 117 -8.29 -2.52 20.53
N LEU A 118 -7.04 -2.95 20.60
CA LEU A 118 -6.64 -4.35 20.47
C LEU A 118 -6.86 -5.13 21.77
N ASN A 119 -7.23 -6.40 21.67
CA ASN A 119 -7.49 -7.25 22.82
C ASN A 119 -6.26 -8.03 23.30
N ASN A 120 -5.30 -8.28 22.41
CA ASN A 120 -4.12 -9.08 22.71
C ASN A 120 -2.98 -8.83 21.70
N GLU A 121 -1.80 -9.37 22.01
CA GLU A 121 -0.60 -9.27 21.19
C GLU A 121 -0.77 -9.90 19.79
N ALA A 122 -1.51 -10.98 19.67
CA ALA A 122 -1.69 -11.67 18.40
C ALA A 122 -2.53 -10.82 17.40
N GLU A 123 -3.49 -10.02 17.90
CA GLU A 123 -4.18 -9.04 17.05
C GLU A 123 -3.21 -7.94 16.58
N LEU A 124 -2.35 -7.43 17.48
CA LEU A 124 -1.32 -6.45 17.12
C LEU A 124 -0.33 -7.02 16.08
N ALA A 125 0.15 -8.24 16.29
CA ALA A 125 1.03 -8.92 15.35
C ALA A 125 0.38 -9.11 13.98
N SER A 126 -0.93 -9.42 13.94
CA SER A 126 -1.69 -9.56 12.70
C SER A 126 -1.77 -8.23 11.93
N VAL A 127 -2.04 -7.11 12.63
CA VAL A 127 -2.07 -5.78 12.00
C VAL A 127 -0.69 -5.39 11.51
N ILE A 128 0.37 -5.56 12.31
CA ILE A 128 1.74 -5.27 11.89
C ILE A 128 2.14 -6.16 10.69
N GLY A 129 1.74 -7.43 10.69
CA GLY A 129 1.96 -8.35 9.58
C GLY A 129 1.29 -7.89 8.28
N HIS A 130 0.08 -7.37 8.38
CA HIS A 130 -0.66 -6.74 7.28
C HIS A 130 0.09 -5.52 6.72
N GLU A 131 0.60 -4.64 7.59
CA GLU A 131 1.38 -3.47 7.19
C GLU A 131 2.72 -3.86 6.54
N ILE A 132 3.40 -4.87 7.07
CA ILE A 132 4.60 -5.44 6.46
C ILE A 132 4.29 -5.98 5.05
N ALA A 133 3.12 -6.61 4.87
CA ALA A 133 2.70 -7.10 3.56
C ALA A 133 2.49 -5.97 2.56
N HIS A 134 1.90 -4.84 2.95
CA HIS A 134 1.80 -3.66 2.08
C HIS A 134 3.18 -3.17 1.60
N VAL A 135 4.20 -3.22 2.46
CA VAL A 135 5.57 -2.87 2.06
C VAL A 135 6.15 -3.90 1.11
N THR A 136 6.14 -5.18 1.49
CA THR A 136 6.79 -6.27 0.72
C THR A 136 6.14 -6.54 -0.63
N LEU A 137 4.86 -6.20 -0.77
CA LEU A 137 4.09 -6.27 -2.02
C LEU A 137 4.11 -4.94 -2.81
N HIS A 138 4.86 -3.93 -2.34
CA HIS A 138 5.02 -2.61 -2.98
C HIS A 138 3.69 -1.87 -3.22
N HIS A 139 2.69 -2.06 -2.34
CA HIS A 139 1.37 -1.46 -2.56
C HIS A 139 1.42 0.06 -2.57
N GLY A 140 2.20 0.68 -1.69
CA GLY A 140 2.39 2.14 -1.68
C GLY A 140 3.01 2.66 -2.97
N ALA A 141 4.03 1.99 -3.50
CA ALA A 141 4.65 2.34 -4.78
C ALA A 141 3.69 2.16 -5.97
N LYS A 142 2.94 1.05 -5.99
CA LYS A 142 1.91 0.78 -7.02
C LYS A 142 0.78 1.82 -6.97
N LEU A 143 0.33 2.20 -5.77
CA LEU A 143 -0.70 3.22 -5.60
C LEU A 143 -0.23 4.57 -6.12
N MET A 144 1.01 4.95 -5.79
CA MET A 144 1.65 6.16 -6.29
C MET A 144 1.72 6.18 -7.82
N LEU A 145 2.17 5.10 -8.45
CA LEU A 145 2.23 5.00 -9.91
C LEU A 145 0.86 5.13 -10.57
N ARG A 146 -0.19 4.57 -9.97
CA ARG A 146 -1.58 4.72 -10.46
C ARG A 146 -2.06 6.18 -10.36
N SER A 147 -1.76 6.86 -9.26
CA SER A 147 -2.16 8.28 -9.08
C SER A 147 -1.43 9.22 -10.04
N ILE A 148 -0.17 8.91 -10.37
CA ILE A 148 0.61 9.64 -11.37
C ILE A 148 0.08 9.39 -12.79
N GLY A 149 -0.34 8.18 -13.10
CA GLY A 149 -0.88 7.83 -14.41
C GLY A 149 -2.06 8.70 -14.86
N SER A 150 -2.81 9.27 -13.91
CA SER A 150 -3.89 10.22 -14.18
C SER A 150 -3.42 11.69 -14.33
N GLN A 151 -2.17 12.03 -13.91
CA GLN A 151 -1.60 13.39 -13.96
C GLN A 151 -0.26 13.45 -14.72
N LEU A 152 -0.06 12.62 -15.69
CA LEU A 152 1.21 12.07 -16.20
C LEU A 152 2.24 13.06 -16.78
N LEU A 153 1.95 14.30 -17.06
CA LEU A 153 2.89 15.19 -17.77
C LEU A 153 3.68 16.13 -16.86
N THR A 154 3.17 16.45 -15.67
CA THR A 154 3.79 17.47 -14.80
C THR A 154 4.56 16.85 -13.63
N ILE A 155 4.09 15.75 -13.09
CA ILE A 155 4.63 15.13 -11.86
C ILE A 155 5.65 14.04 -12.15
N GLY A 156 5.54 13.31 -13.27
CA GLY A 156 6.40 12.19 -13.60
C GLY A 156 7.90 12.54 -13.68
N GLY A 157 8.24 13.73 -14.19
CA GLY A 157 9.63 14.20 -14.24
C GLY A 157 10.20 14.55 -12.87
N VAL A 158 9.37 15.10 -11.98
CA VAL A 158 9.75 15.48 -10.61
C VAL A 158 9.94 14.24 -9.75
N LEU A 159 9.08 13.23 -9.92
CA LEU A 159 9.16 11.96 -9.19
C LEU A 159 10.40 11.14 -9.55
N ALA A 160 10.76 11.15 -10.84
CA ALA A 160 11.94 10.43 -11.31
C ALA A 160 13.23 11.03 -10.75
N ASN A 161 13.27 12.33 -10.56
CA ASN A 161 14.47 13.03 -10.09
C ASN A 161 14.13 14.36 -9.40
N PRO A 162 13.72 14.34 -8.12
CA PRO A 162 13.43 15.56 -7.36
C PRO A 162 14.70 16.41 -7.26
N LYS A 163 14.60 17.65 -7.69
CA LYS A 163 15.75 18.57 -7.76
C LYS A 163 16.13 19.18 -6.42
N ASN A 164 15.21 19.15 -5.46
CA ASN A 164 15.42 19.75 -4.14
C ASN A 164 14.58 19.08 -3.04
N ALA A 165 14.89 19.41 -1.77
CA ALA A 165 14.21 18.85 -0.61
C ALA A 165 12.70 19.18 -0.55
N GLY A 166 12.28 20.31 -1.08
CA GLY A 166 10.88 20.72 -1.11
C GLY A 166 10.04 19.84 -2.06
N GLU A 167 10.57 19.51 -3.23
CA GLU A 167 9.92 18.57 -4.15
C GLU A 167 9.81 17.17 -3.53
N LEU A 168 10.87 16.69 -2.88
CA LEU A 168 10.87 15.40 -2.20
C LEU A 168 9.82 15.38 -1.08
N MET A 169 9.69 16.44 -0.30
CA MET A 169 8.69 16.59 0.75
C MET A 169 7.27 16.59 0.19
N ALA A 170 7.01 17.31 -0.90
CA ALA A 170 5.71 17.34 -1.55
C ALA A 170 5.28 15.95 -2.05
N ILE A 171 6.21 15.20 -2.65
CA ILE A 171 6.00 13.82 -3.09
C ILE A 171 5.66 12.94 -1.88
N SER A 172 6.45 13.03 -0.81
CA SER A 172 6.26 12.21 0.41
C SER A 172 4.90 12.48 1.05
N SER A 173 4.47 13.73 1.13
CA SER A 173 3.15 14.12 1.64
C SER A 173 2.02 13.58 0.76
N ALA A 174 2.18 13.64 -0.56
CA ALA A 174 1.20 13.08 -1.50
C ALA A 174 1.08 11.55 -1.36
N ILE A 175 2.19 10.84 -1.16
CA ILE A 175 2.18 9.39 -0.90
C ILE A 175 1.38 9.09 0.37
N PHE A 176 1.65 9.80 1.45
CA PHE A 176 0.94 9.58 2.70
C PHE A 176 -0.56 9.87 2.58
N GLN A 177 -0.95 10.94 1.89
CA GLN A 177 -2.36 11.22 1.61
C GLN A 177 -3.02 10.08 0.81
N GLN A 178 -2.34 9.54 -0.20
CA GLN A 178 -2.85 8.43 -1.00
C GLN A 178 -3.02 7.15 -0.17
N ILE A 179 -2.07 6.83 0.71
CA ILE A 179 -2.17 5.69 1.64
C ILE A 179 -3.40 5.84 2.53
N ASN A 180 -3.63 7.02 3.08
CA ASN A 180 -4.81 7.30 3.91
C ASN A 180 -6.15 7.25 3.16
N MET A 181 -6.14 7.34 1.82
CA MET A 181 -7.33 7.15 0.98
C MET A 181 -7.64 5.68 0.68
N GLY A 182 -6.75 4.77 1.06
CA GLY A 182 -6.91 3.33 0.93
C GLY A 182 -6.24 2.72 -0.30
N TYR A 183 -5.81 1.46 -0.13
CA TYR A 183 -5.08 0.72 -1.16
C TYR A 183 -5.96 0.07 -2.22
N GLY A 184 -7.23 -0.13 -1.92
CA GLY A 184 -8.18 -0.84 -2.77
C GLY A 184 -8.24 -2.35 -2.45
N ARG A 185 -9.38 -2.94 -2.81
CA ARG A 185 -9.82 -4.28 -2.40
C ARG A 185 -8.77 -5.39 -2.61
N GLU A 186 -8.13 -5.42 -3.78
CA GLU A 186 -7.18 -6.50 -4.11
C GLU A 186 -5.93 -6.43 -3.23
N ALA A 187 -5.38 -5.23 -3.05
CA ALA A 187 -4.22 -5.02 -2.20
C ALA A 187 -4.51 -5.37 -0.72
N GLU A 188 -5.73 -5.09 -0.25
CA GLU A 188 -6.17 -5.46 1.10
C GLU A 188 -6.24 -6.99 1.27
N LEU A 189 -6.81 -7.70 0.30
CA LEU A 189 -6.89 -9.17 0.33
C LEU A 189 -5.51 -9.82 0.23
N GLU A 190 -4.60 -9.28 -0.58
CA GLU A 190 -3.21 -9.75 -0.67
C GLU A 190 -2.48 -9.53 0.66
N SER A 191 -2.69 -8.37 1.30
CA SER A 191 -2.05 -8.04 2.58
C SER A 191 -2.62 -8.86 3.74
N ASP A 192 -3.93 -9.13 3.76
CA ASP A 192 -4.53 -10.04 4.73
C ASP A 192 -3.94 -11.45 4.60
N PHE A 193 -3.79 -11.95 3.36
CA PHE A 193 -3.24 -13.26 3.09
C PHE A 193 -1.78 -13.36 3.52
N GLN A 194 -0.93 -12.47 3.02
CA GLN A 194 0.51 -12.51 3.29
C GLN A 194 0.81 -12.18 4.76
N GLY A 195 0.10 -11.22 5.33
CA GLY A 195 0.24 -10.84 6.74
C GLY A 195 -0.15 -11.97 7.68
N MET A 196 -1.22 -12.73 7.37
CA MET A 196 -1.60 -13.91 8.15
C MET A 196 -0.53 -15.00 8.07
N LEU A 197 0.00 -15.33 6.88
CA LEU A 197 1.08 -16.29 6.73
C LEU A 197 2.30 -15.90 7.59
N ASN A 198 2.75 -14.66 7.49
CA ASN A 198 3.89 -14.17 8.26
C ASN A 198 3.64 -14.25 9.77
N SER A 199 2.40 -13.98 10.21
CA SER A 199 2.02 -14.06 11.61
C SER A 199 2.00 -15.50 12.13
N VAL A 200 1.49 -16.44 11.35
CA VAL A 200 1.50 -17.88 11.69
C VAL A 200 2.92 -18.42 11.75
N GLU A 201 3.79 -18.06 10.81
CA GLU A 201 5.21 -18.44 10.82
C GLU A 201 5.96 -17.86 12.05
N ALA A 202 5.48 -16.74 12.58
CA ALA A 202 5.99 -16.15 13.82
C ALA A 202 5.36 -16.76 15.08
N GLY A 203 4.45 -17.74 14.96
CA GLY A 203 3.83 -18.46 16.06
C GLY A 203 2.52 -17.86 16.56
N TYR A 204 1.96 -16.86 15.87
CA TYR A 204 0.68 -16.26 16.24
C TYR A 204 -0.51 -17.05 15.67
N HIS A 205 -1.63 -16.99 16.37
CA HIS A 205 -2.82 -17.73 15.99
C HIS A 205 -3.46 -17.16 14.71
N PRO A 206 -3.81 -17.97 13.70
CA PRO A 206 -4.31 -17.51 12.40
C PRO A 206 -5.62 -16.70 12.49
N TYR A 207 -6.49 -16.98 13.48
CA TYR A 207 -7.74 -16.24 13.66
C TYR A 207 -7.58 -14.82 14.22
N SER A 208 -6.38 -14.39 14.60
CA SER A 208 -6.18 -13.08 15.23
C SER A 208 -6.58 -11.92 14.32
N MET A 209 -6.24 -11.97 13.02
CA MET A 209 -6.71 -10.98 12.04
C MET A 209 -8.23 -11.00 11.89
N VAL A 210 -8.83 -12.20 11.84
CA VAL A 210 -10.30 -12.34 11.74
C VAL A 210 -11.00 -11.70 12.93
N ASN A 211 -10.46 -11.91 14.14
CA ASN A 211 -11.00 -11.36 15.37
C ASN A 211 -10.87 -9.82 15.37
N PHE A 212 -9.73 -9.29 14.98
CA PHE A 212 -9.50 -7.86 14.83
C PHE A 212 -10.52 -7.22 13.85
N LEU A 213 -10.66 -7.77 12.64
CA LEU A 213 -11.63 -7.26 11.64
C LEU A 213 -13.07 -7.32 12.15
N LYS A 214 -13.46 -8.41 12.84
CA LYS A 214 -14.80 -8.53 13.46
C LYS A 214 -15.02 -7.50 14.57
N ASN A 215 -14.00 -7.23 15.38
CA ASN A 215 -14.09 -6.26 16.46
C ASN A 215 -14.23 -4.83 15.91
N LEU A 216 -13.46 -4.46 14.89
CA LEU A 216 -13.60 -3.18 14.20
C LEU A 216 -15.03 -3.00 13.67
N ARG A 217 -15.54 -4.00 12.97
CA ARG A 217 -16.91 -3.95 12.45
C ARG A 217 -17.98 -3.85 13.53
N LYS A 218 -17.81 -4.56 14.64
CA LYS A 218 -18.73 -4.46 15.78
C LYS A 218 -18.74 -3.05 16.35
N GLN A 219 -17.57 -2.44 16.50
CA GLN A 219 -17.45 -1.07 17.01
C GLN A 219 -18.12 -0.06 16.07
N GLU A 220 -17.96 -0.20 14.76
CA GLU A 220 -18.62 0.62 13.73
C GLU A 220 -20.15 0.56 13.88
N ILE A 221 -20.71 -0.65 13.95
CA ILE A 221 -22.16 -0.85 14.08
C ILE A 221 -22.68 -0.22 15.40
N MET A 222 -21.93 -0.34 16.49
CA MET A 222 -22.36 0.17 17.80
C MET A 222 -22.24 1.69 17.93
N SER A 223 -21.23 2.30 17.32
CA SER A 223 -21.02 3.75 17.40
C SER A 223 -21.86 4.54 16.40
N GLY A 224 -22.37 3.90 15.34
CA GLY A 224 -23.03 4.57 14.22
C GLY A 224 -22.14 5.53 13.45
N GLN A 225 -20.84 5.53 13.72
CA GLN A 225 -19.85 6.36 13.06
C GLN A 225 -18.98 5.49 12.17
N SER A 226 -18.81 5.90 10.91
CA SER A 226 -17.75 5.36 10.07
C SER A 226 -16.42 5.75 10.69
N TYR A 227 -15.59 4.77 11.05
CA TYR A 227 -14.28 5.05 11.62
C TYR A 227 -13.42 5.78 10.61
N HIS A 228 -12.92 6.95 11.01
CA HIS A 228 -11.74 7.55 10.40
C HIS A 228 -10.51 6.75 10.89
N GLY A 229 -9.48 6.66 10.10
CA GLY A 229 -8.28 5.92 10.45
C GLY A 229 -8.16 4.59 9.72
N PHE A 230 -7.98 3.46 10.43
CA PHE A 230 -7.71 2.15 9.82
C PHE A 230 -8.77 1.74 8.77
N GLN A 231 -10.04 1.99 9.03
CA GLN A 231 -11.10 1.67 8.06
C GLN A 231 -11.11 2.59 6.83
N ALA A 232 -10.59 3.81 6.94
CA ALA A 232 -10.47 4.70 5.79
C ALA A 232 -9.30 4.27 4.89
N SER A 233 -8.16 3.92 5.48
CA SER A 233 -6.97 3.45 4.76
C SER A 233 -7.04 1.97 4.36
N HIS A 234 -7.77 1.15 5.11
CA HIS A 234 -7.94 -0.29 4.93
C HIS A 234 -9.42 -0.68 5.01
N PRO A 235 -10.23 -0.37 4.00
CA PRO A 235 -11.67 -0.60 4.06
C PRO A 235 -11.99 -2.03 4.47
N GLU A 236 -12.71 -2.17 5.57
CA GLU A 236 -13.23 -3.45 6.00
C GLU A 236 -14.39 -3.84 5.10
N THR A 237 -14.34 -5.02 4.56
CA THR A 237 -15.42 -5.59 3.80
C THR A 237 -15.82 -6.93 4.42
N ARG A 238 -17.11 -7.26 4.35
CA ARG A 238 -17.58 -8.60 4.74
C ARG A 238 -16.78 -9.69 4.03
N GLU A 239 -16.32 -9.42 2.82
CA GLU A 239 -15.49 -10.33 2.05
C GLU A 239 -14.13 -10.59 2.71
N ARG A 240 -13.46 -9.56 3.25
CA ARG A 240 -12.18 -9.71 3.96
C ARG A 240 -12.34 -10.65 5.15
N ILE A 241 -13.37 -10.45 5.99
CA ILE A 241 -13.65 -11.33 7.14
C ILE A 241 -13.86 -12.78 6.68
N ILE A 242 -14.65 -13.00 5.61
CA ILE A 242 -14.93 -14.35 5.11
C ILE A 242 -13.65 -15.00 4.57
N LYS A 243 -12.88 -14.31 3.74
CA LYS A 243 -11.65 -14.85 3.14
C LYS A 243 -10.57 -15.10 4.20
N ALA A 244 -10.38 -14.16 5.12
CA ALA A 244 -9.46 -14.34 6.25
C ALA A 244 -9.90 -15.53 7.13
N GLY A 245 -11.21 -15.71 7.37
CA GLY A 245 -11.74 -16.85 8.11
C GLY A 245 -11.49 -18.19 7.43
N ASN A 246 -11.71 -18.28 6.12
CA ASN A 246 -11.44 -19.50 5.35
C ASN A 246 -9.95 -19.86 5.37
N MET A 247 -9.09 -18.85 5.20
CA MET A 247 -7.65 -19.05 5.27
C MET A 247 -7.20 -19.48 6.67
N ALA A 248 -7.68 -18.80 7.73
CA ALA A 248 -7.35 -19.16 9.10
C ALA A 248 -7.74 -20.61 9.42
N SER A 249 -8.89 -21.08 8.89
CA SER A 249 -9.33 -22.47 9.03
C SER A 249 -8.42 -23.47 8.31
N SER A 250 -7.74 -23.07 7.25
CA SER A 250 -6.81 -23.95 6.53
C SER A 250 -5.41 -24.00 7.17
N LEU A 251 -5.09 -23.03 8.05
CA LEU A 251 -3.81 -22.91 8.74
C LEU A 251 -3.86 -23.37 10.21
N SER A 252 -5.06 -23.76 10.71
CA SER A 252 -5.30 -24.30 12.06
C SER A 252 -5.22 -25.84 12.03
#